data_e4bb72baa31ccc857b86889a6e2f669d
#
_entry.id   e4bb72baa31ccc857b86889a6e2f669d
#
_cell.length_a   1.000
_cell.length_b   1.000
_cell.length_c   1.000
_cell.angle_alpha   90.00
_cell.angle_beta   90.00
_cell.angle_gamma   90.00
#
_symmetry.space_group_name_H-M   'P 1'
#
loop_
_entity.id
_entity.type
_entity.pdbx_description
1 polymer ?
#
loop_
_entity_poly.entity_id
_entity_poly.type
_entity_poly.pdbx_seq_one_letter_code
_entity_poly.pdbx_strand_id
1 'polypeptide(L)'
;ARYCSQIDFWSISDHAESSTPLKWKETIESIRQCEARASSKHGPDLISFLGFEWSQVGGFPSEHYGHKNVIFKGLSDAEISSRPIGAAGRASAALRQDASPLPVTVPLLDFKHRQVYYDFRLFQQEIVQVPDCDPKVSSSKLPKNCYESAWTPKDLVERLDDQKLDYFLEL
;
A
#
# COMPACT_ATOMS: atom_id res chain seq x y z
N ALA A 1 5.44 6.60 17.24
CA ALA A 1 4.14 6.53 17.93
C ALA A 1 4.34 6.29 19.44
N ARG A 2 4.75 5.09 19.88
CA ARG A 2 4.79 4.67 21.30
C ARG A 2 5.50 5.65 22.25
N TYR A 3 6.68 6.16 21.88
CA TYR A 3 7.52 6.96 22.81
C TYR A 3 7.37 8.46 22.65
N CYS A 4 6.97 8.92 21.47
CA CYS A 4 6.94 10.35 21.17
C CYS A 4 5.54 10.94 21.19
N SER A 5 4.52 10.17 20.82
CA SER A 5 3.16 10.69 20.60
C SER A 5 2.17 10.29 21.68
N GLN A 6 2.51 9.33 22.56
CA GLN A 6 1.64 8.82 23.65
C GLN A 6 0.22 8.49 23.17
N ILE A 7 0.10 7.88 21.99
CA ILE A 7 -1.17 7.46 21.41
C ILE A 7 -1.48 6.02 21.79
N ASP A 8 -2.76 5.70 21.93
CA ASP A 8 -3.23 4.36 22.30
C ASP A 8 -3.30 3.41 21.12
N PHE A 9 -3.52 3.94 19.92
CA PHE A 9 -3.58 3.17 18.68
C PHE A 9 -3.08 3.96 17.48
N TRP A 10 -2.70 3.26 16.43
CA TRP A 10 -2.30 3.83 15.14
C TRP A 10 -2.50 2.84 14.01
N SER A 11 -2.60 3.32 12.78
CA SER A 11 -2.57 2.52 11.57
C SER A 11 -1.48 3.00 10.63
N ILE A 12 -0.82 2.05 9.95
CA ILE A 12 -0.07 2.38 8.76
C ILE A 12 -1.03 2.46 7.58
N SER A 13 -0.84 3.46 6.71
CA SER A 13 -1.66 3.66 5.51
C SER A 13 -0.80 4.19 4.37
N ASP A 14 0.23 3.41 4.01
CA ASP A 14 1.05 3.73 2.83
C ASP A 14 0.23 3.57 1.55
N HIS A 15 0.57 4.36 0.53
CA HIS A 15 -0.07 4.29 -0.79
C HIS A 15 0.01 2.89 -1.39
N ALA A 16 -1.13 2.27 -1.64
CA ALA A 16 -1.23 0.94 -2.25
C ALA A 16 -0.62 0.90 -3.66
N GLU A 17 -0.69 2.01 -4.40
CA GLU A 17 -0.14 2.17 -5.75
C GLU A 17 1.37 1.95 -5.80
N SER A 18 2.05 2.25 -4.71
CA SER A 18 3.49 2.12 -4.56
C SER A 18 3.93 0.89 -3.77
N SER A 19 2.99 0.12 -3.25
CA SER A 19 3.28 -1.06 -2.43
C SER A 19 3.38 -2.31 -3.30
N THR A 20 4.59 -2.86 -3.43
CA THR A 20 4.80 -4.16 -4.06
C THR A 20 4.39 -5.30 -3.12
N PRO A 21 4.14 -6.53 -3.61
CA PRO A 21 3.89 -7.68 -2.75
C PRO A 21 5.00 -7.94 -1.73
N LEU A 22 6.26 -7.63 -2.07
CA LEU A 22 7.38 -7.74 -1.15
C LEU A 22 7.27 -6.69 -0.03
N LYS A 23 7.06 -5.43 -0.39
CA LYS A 23 6.88 -4.33 0.57
C LYS A 23 5.69 -4.58 1.49
N TRP A 24 4.59 -5.06 0.94
CA TRP A 24 3.43 -5.41 1.74
C TRP A 24 3.72 -6.49 2.78
N LYS A 25 4.44 -7.54 2.39
CA LYS A 25 4.88 -8.59 3.31
C LYS A 25 5.81 -8.04 4.41
N GLU A 26 6.77 -7.19 4.06
CA GLU A 26 7.65 -6.52 5.01
C GLU A 26 6.88 -5.63 6.00
N THR A 27 5.87 -4.91 5.51
CA THR A 27 4.99 -4.08 6.32
C THR A 27 4.20 -4.93 7.32
N ILE A 28 3.56 -6.01 6.87
CA ILE A 28 2.83 -6.96 7.73
C ILE A 28 3.75 -7.46 8.85
N GLU A 29 4.92 -7.94 8.50
CA GLU A 29 5.87 -8.49 9.46
C GLU A 29 6.35 -7.44 10.46
N SER A 30 6.64 -6.23 10.01
CA SER A 30 7.05 -5.11 10.84
C SER A 30 5.97 -4.72 11.86
N ILE A 31 4.71 -4.67 11.43
CA ILE A 31 3.59 -4.34 12.32
C ILE A 31 3.38 -5.46 13.36
N ARG A 32 3.44 -6.72 12.96
CA ARG A 32 3.35 -7.87 13.88
C ARG A 32 4.46 -7.85 14.93
N GLN A 33 5.68 -7.54 14.53
CA GLN A 33 6.81 -7.41 15.46
C GLN A 33 6.63 -6.23 16.41
N CYS A 34 6.10 -5.10 15.95
CA CYS A 34 5.77 -3.95 16.79
C CYS A 34 4.69 -4.31 17.82
N GLU A 35 3.63 -4.99 17.40
CA GLU A 35 2.54 -5.46 18.26
C GLU A 35 3.04 -6.43 19.33
N ALA A 36 3.84 -7.42 18.94
CA ALA A 36 4.43 -8.38 19.86
C ALA A 36 5.32 -7.71 20.94
N ARG A 37 6.01 -6.63 20.59
CA ARG A 37 6.85 -5.86 21.55
C ARG A 37 6.06 -4.89 22.41
N ALA A 38 4.88 -4.43 21.92
CA ALA A 38 3.98 -3.56 22.67
C ALA A 38 3.15 -4.34 23.69
N SER A 39 3.02 -5.65 23.53
CA SER A 39 2.26 -6.51 24.43
C SER A 39 2.94 -6.64 25.79
N SER A 40 2.16 -6.46 26.85
CA SER A 40 2.56 -6.63 28.24
C SER A 40 1.63 -7.58 28.97
N LYS A 41 1.93 -7.92 30.24
CA LYS A 41 1.02 -8.71 31.10
C LYS A 41 -0.34 -8.03 31.38
N HIS A 42 -0.42 -6.73 31.14
CA HIS A 42 -1.61 -5.91 31.39
C HIS A 42 -2.36 -5.52 30.10
N GLY A 43 -1.97 -6.09 28.98
CA GLY A 43 -2.46 -5.73 27.65
C GLY A 43 -1.41 -4.96 26.82
N PRO A 44 -1.71 -4.64 25.55
CA PRO A 44 -0.81 -3.85 24.73
C PRO A 44 -0.78 -2.38 25.16
N ASP A 45 0.39 -1.77 25.22
CA ASP A 45 0.56 -0.33 25.46
C ASP A 45 0.17 0.49 24.23
N LEU A 46 0.14 -0.12 23.06
CA LEU A 46 -0.15 0.48 21.77
C LEU A 46 -0.79 -0.56 20.87
N ILE A 47 -1.96 -0.26 20.34
CA ILE A 47 -2.64 -1.10 19.36
C ILE A 47 -2.23 -0.65 17.96
N SER A 48 -1.73 -1.58 17.16
CA SER A 48 -1.30 -1.33 15.79
C SER A 48 -2.27 -1.94 14.80
N PHE A 49 -2.71 -1.16 13.83
CA PHE A 49 -3.53 -1.64 12.72
C PHE A 49 -2.71 -1.66 11.42
N LEU A 50 -2.99 -2.63 10.58
CA LEU A 50 -2.49 -2.70 9.22
C LEU A 50 -3.51 -2.06 8.28
N GLY A 51 -3.04 -1.24 7.37
CA GLY A 51 -3.87 -0.62 6.36
C GLY A 51 -3.09 -0.19 5.15
N PHE A 52 -3.79 0.34 4.18
CA PHE A 52 -3.21 0.99 3.01
C PHE A 52 -4.11 2.14 2.56
N GLU A 53 -3.52 3.10 1.87
CA GLU A 53 -4.24 4.18 1.23
C GLU A 53 -4.46 3.86 -0.25
N TRP A 54 -5.72 3.91 -0.68
CA TRP A 54 -6.12 3.87 -2.08
C TRP A 54 -6.25 5.31 -2.59
N SER A 55 -5.43 5.70 -3.56
CA SER A 55 -5.33 7.10 -4.02
C SER A 55 -5.61 7.21 -5.50
N GLN A 56 -6.84 7.54 -5.86
CA GLN A 56 -7.26 7.62 -7.24
C GLN A 56 -7.23 9.06 -7.75
N VAL A 57 -6.42 9.27 -8.79
CA VAL A 57 -6.32 10.52 -9.52
C VAL A 57 -6.86 10.32 -10.93
N GLY A 58 -8.02 10.89 -11.21
CA GLY A 58 -8.65 10.84 -12.53
C GLY A 58 -8.13 11.89 -13.50
N GLY A 59 -8.47 11.73 -14.77
CA GLY A 59 -8.19 12.68 -15.83
C GLY A 59 -9.09 13.91 -15.78
N PHE A 60 -10.27 13.76 -15.23
CA PHE A 60 -11.31 14.78 -15.09
C PHE A 60 -11.86 14.82 -13.67
N PRO A 61 -12.43 15.94 -13.22
CA PRO A 61 -13.00 16.07 -11.87
C PRO A 61 -14.06 15.00 -11.54
N SER A 62 -14.84 14.55 -12.52
CA SER A 62 -15.85 13.50 -12.37
C SER A 62 -15.27 12.10 -12.14
N GLU A 63 -13.99 11.90 -12.40
CA GLU A 63 -13.28 10.63 -12.26
C GLU A 63 -12.24 10.67 -11.13
N HIS A 64 -12.18 11.79 -10.40
CA HIS A 64 -11.24 11.98 -9.31
C HIS A 64 -11.91 11.65 -7.98
N TYR A 65 -11.59 10.48 -7.42
CA TYR A 65 -12.20 9.97 -6.18
C TYR A 65 -11.38 10.26 -4.92
N GLY A 66 -10.15 10.79 -5.08
CA GLY A 66 -9.28 11.14 -3.97
C GLY A 66 -8.73 9.94 -3.21
N HIS A 67 -8.57 10.10 -1.91
CA HIS A 67 -7.91 9.17 -1.03
C HIS A 67 -8.93 8.38 -0.18
N LYS A 68 -8.67 7.09 0.05
CA LYS A 68 -9.45 6.22 0.93
C LYS A 68 -8.48 5.35 1.72
N ASN A 69 -8.56 5.43 3.05
CA ASN A 69 -7.78 4.55 3.92
C ASN A 69 -8.56 3.27 4.18
N VAL A 70 -7.96 2.13 3.87
CA VAL A 70 -8.46 0.80 4.20
C VAL A 70 -7.68 0.30 5.41
N ILE A 71 -8.35 0.00 6.50
CA ILE A 71 -7.75 -0.41 7.77
C ILE A 71 -8.35 -1.75 8.18
N PHE A 72 -7.53 -2.79 8.32
CA PHE A 72 -7.96 -4.13 8.74
C PHE A 72 -8.09 -4.21 10.25
N LYS A 73 -9.13 -4.92 10.72
CA LYS A 73 -9.42 -5.05 12.16
C LYS A 73 -8.44 -5.97 12.89
N GLY A 74 -7.83 -6.92 12.18
CA GLY A 74 -6.91 -7.88 12.76
C GLY A 74 -5.56 -7.87 12.05
N LEU A 75 -4.65 -8.75 12.50
CA LEU A 75 -3.30 -8.89 11.97
C LEU A 75 -2.95 -10.32 11.54
N SER A 76 -3.86 -11.28 11.71
CA SER A 76 -3.63 -12.65 11.23
C SER A 76 -3.79 -12.75 9.72
N ASP A 77 -3.20 -13.77 9.10
CA ASP A 77 -3.30 -13.98 7.64
C ASP A 77 -4.75 -14.18 7.15
N ALA A 78 -5.67 -14.54 8.04
CA ALA A 78 -7.09 -14.68 7.71
C ALA A 78 -7.87 -13.37 7.82
N GLU A 79 -7.30 -12.34 8.44
CA GLU A 79 -7.95 -11.07 8.73
C GLU A 79 -7.43 -9.91 7.88
N ILE A 80 -6.34 -10.12 7.13
CA ILE A 80 -5.72 -9.10 6.30
C ILE A 80 -5.68 -9.51 4.83
N SER A 81 -5.66 -8.52 3.95
CA SER A 81 -5.43 -8.80 2.53
C SER A 81 -4.02 -9.31 2.29
N SER A 82 -3.88 -10.32 1.42
CA SER A 82 -2.58 -10.83 1.02
C SER A 82 -1.75 -9.87 0.17
N ARG A 83 -2.37 -8.80 -0.32
CA ARG A 83 -1.79 -7.71 -1.10
C ARG A 83 -2.67 -6.46 -0.96
N PRO A 84 -2.14 -5.24 -1.05
CA PRO A 84 -2.96 -4.04 -1.13
C PRO A 84 -3.66 -3.97 -2.50
N ILE A 85 -4.79 -3.26 -2.53
CA ILE A 85 -5.51 -2.95 -3.78
C ILE A 85 -5.19 -1.49 -4.11
N GLY A 86 -4.42 -1.27 -5.16
CA GLY A 86 -4.06 0.08 -5.60
C GLY A 86 -5.17 0.74 -6.43
N ALA A 87 -5.10 2.05 -6.58
CA ALA A 87 -5.99 2.75 -7.50
C ALA A 87 -5.52 2.56 -8.94
N ALA A 88 -6.43 2.16 -9.82
CA ALA A 88 -6.19 2.27 -11.24
C ALA A 88 -6.33 3.73 -11.66
N GLY A 89 -5.39 4.24 -12.45
CA GLY A 89 -5.43 5.62 -12.90
C GLY A 89 -4.08 6.15 -13.37
N ARG A 90 -4.00 7.47 -13.56
CA ARG A 90 -2.81 8.12 -14.10
C ARG A 90 -1.59 8.01 -13.18
N ALA A 91 -1.79 8.12 -11.87
CA ALA A 91 -0.69 8.07 -10.90
C ALA A 91 -0.04 6.69 -10.88
N SER A 92 -0.85 5.63 -10.77
CA SER A 92 -0.34 4.25 -10.80
C SER A 92 0.27 3.87 -12.16
N ALA A 93 -0.36 4.31 -13.25
CA ALA A 93 0.20 4.10 -14.60
C ALA A 93 1.58 4.77 -14.74
N ALA A 94 1.74 6.00 -14.24
CA ALA A 94 3.02 6.70 -14.28
C ALA A 94 4.10 6.01 -13.43
N LEU A 95 3.74 5.45 -12.26
CA LEU A 95 4.68 4.70 -11.42
C LEU A 95 5.11 3.39 -12.06
N ARG A 96 4.22 2.75 -12.81
CA ARG A 96 4.41 1.41 -13.40
C ARG A 96 4.87 1.41 -14.85
N GLN A 97 5.00 2.58 -15.47
CA GLN A 97 5.64 2.69 -16.78
C GLN A 97 7.12 2.39 -16.66
N ASP A 98 7.67 1.75 -17.71
CA ASP A 98 9.13 1.60 -17.84
C ASP A 98 9.79 2.95 -17.65
N ALA A 99 10.33 3.14 -16.48
CA ALA A 99 11.00 4.39 -16.15
C ALA A 99 12.21 4.52 -17.07
N SER A 100 12.13 5.38 -18.03
CA SER A 100 13.33 5.91 -18.68
C SER A 100 14.26 6.32 -17.54
N PRO A 101 15.48 5.78 -17.49
CA PRO A 101 16.39 6.11 -16.40
C PRO A 101 16.50 7.64 -16.35
N LEU A 102 16.25 8.22 -15.17
CA LEU A 102 16.55 9.63 -14.94
C LEU A 102 17.92 9.94 -15.56
N PRO A 103 18.03 10.96 -16.40
CA PRO A 103 19.30 11.30 -16.99
C PRO A 103 20.38 11.37 -15.90
N VAL A 104 21.52 10.77 -16.15
CA VAL A 104 22.66 10.76 -15.19
C VAL A 104 23.04 12.17 -14.74
N THR A 105 22.71 13.17 -15.57
CA THR A 105 22.90 14.59 -15.27
C THR A 105 22.11 15.08 -14.07
N VAL A 106 20.92 14.50 -13.76
CA VAL A 106 20.11 14.95 -12.63
C VAL A 106 20.81 14.71 -11.28
N PRO A 107 21.27 13.52 -10.94
CA PRO A 107 22.03 13.30 -9.71
C PRO A 107 23.38 14.03 -9.68
N LEU A 108 23.95 14.39 -10.83
CA LEU A 108 25.18 15.19 -10.90
C LEU A 108 24.92 16.67 -10.60
N LEU A 109 23.80 17.22 -11.05
CA LEU A 109 23.42 18.60 -10.78
C LEU A 109 22.91 18.80 -9.35
N ASP A 110 22.28 17.78 -8.78
CA ASP A 110 21.78 17.78 -7.38
C ASP A 110 22.50 16.72 -6.53
N PHE A 111 23.81 16.88 -6.42
CA PHE A 111 24.65 15.90 -5.75
C PHE A 111 24.31 15.69 -4.27
N LYS A 112 23.73 16.70 -3.61
CA LYS A 112 23.29 16.61 -2.21
C LYS A 112 22.17 15.57 -2.03
N HIS A 113 21.27 15.43 -3.01
CA HIS A 113 20.12 14.53 -2.94
C HIS A 113 20.29 13.27 -3.83
N ARG A 114 21.50 12.97 -4.31
CA ARG A 114 21.77 11.84 -5.21
C ARG A 114 21.26 10.49 -4.69
N GLN A 115 21.25 10.28 -3.38
CA GLN A 115 20.74 9.06 -2.77
C GLN A 115 19.25 8.88 -3.02
N VAL A 116 18.46 9.96 -2.89
CA VAL A 116 17.02 9.95 -3.15
C VAL A 116 16.72 9.52 -4.59
N TYR A 117 17.49 10.03 -5.56
CA TYR A 117 17.31 9.63 -6.97
C TYR A 117 17.68 8.16 -7.21
N TYR A 118 18.70 7.67 -6.55
CA TYR A 118 19.10 6.27 -6.63
C TYR A 118 18.04 5.35 -6.02
N ASP A 119 17.56 5.67 -4.82
CA ASP A 119 16.53 4.91 -4.12
C ASP A 119 15.22 4.90 -4.90
N PHE A 120 14.82 6.04 -5.47
CA PHE A 120 13.64 6.14 -6.34
C PHE A 120 13.76 5.26 -7.59
N ARG A 121 14.95 5.20 -8.18
CA ARG A 121 15.19 4.33 -9.33
C ARG A 121 15.06 2.85 -8.97
N LEU A 122 15.63 2.43 -7.83
CA LEU A 122 15.51 1.04 -7.37
C LEU A 122 14.04 0.69 -7.10
N PHE A 123 13.33 1.58 -6.46
CA PHE A 123 11.90 1.47 -6.20
C PHE A 123 11.08 1.32 -7.50
N GLN A 124 11.33 2.15 -8.52
CA GLN A 124 10.65 2.00 -9.81
C GLN A 124 10.97 0.67 -10.49
N GLN A 125 12.22 0.23 -10.44
CA GLN A 125 12.62 -1.07 -10.98
C GLN A 125 11.88 -2.23 -10.30
N GLU A 126 11.67 -2.16 -9.01
CA GLU A 126 10.90 -3.17 -8.28
C GLU A 126 9.42 -3.17 -8.70
N ILE A 127 8.78 -2.00 -8.77
CA ILE A 127 7.36 -1.88 -9.15
C ILE A 127 7.10 -2.43 -10.56
N VAL A 128 7.94 -2.06 -11.52
CA VAL A 128 7.77 -2.46 -12.94
C VAL A 128 7.84 -3.99 -13.11
N GLN A 129 8.55 -4.70 -12.23
CA GLN A 129 8.67 -6.16 -12.30
C GLN A 129 7.44 -6.90 -11.77
N VAL A 130 6.54 -6.23 -11.03
CA VAL A 130 5.34 -6.87 -10.50
C VAL A 130 4.27 -6.97 -11.60
N PRO A 131 3.83 -8.18 -11.99
CA PRO A 131 2.79 -8.33 -13.01
C PRO A 131 1.45 -7.82 -12.49
N ASP A 132 0.60 -7.33 -13.39
CA ASP A 132 -0.77 -7.02 -13.06
C ASP A 132 -1.56 -8.30 -12.79
N CYS A 133 -2.49 -8.24 -11.83
CA CYS A 133 -3.44 -9.31 -11.60
C CYS A 133 -4.46 -9.38 -12.76
N ASP A 134 -4.96 -10.57 -13.06
CA ASP A 134 -6.05 -10.74 -14.05
C ASP A 134 -7.33 -10.09 -13.49
N PRO A 135 -7.86 -9.03 -14.13
CA PRO A 135 -9.04 -8.32 -13.65
C PRO A 135 -10.33 -9.17 -13.71
N LYS A 136 -10.31 -10.29 -14.42
CA LYS A 136 -11.45 -11.21 -14.55
C LYS A 136 -11.50 -12.25 -13.44
N VAL A 137 -10.44 -12.39 -12.66
CA VAL A 137 -10.35 -13.31 -11.54
C VAL A 137 -10.80 -12.62 -10.27
N SER A 138 -11.62 -13.33 -9.48
CA SER A 138 -12.07 -12.90 -8.16
C SER A 138 -10.88 -12.59 -7.25
N SER A 139 -10.94 -11.48 -6.52
CA SER A 139 -9.87 -10.99 -5.64
C SER A 139 -9.37 -12.06 -4.66
N SER A 140 -10.29 -12.86 -4.11
CA SER A 140 -9.99 -13.98 -3.21
C SER A 140 -9.19 -15.13 -3.85
N LYS A 141 -9.17 -15.22 -5.19
CA LYS A 141 -8.49 -16.28 -5.95
C LYS A 141 -7.22 -15.80 -6.67
N LEU A 142 -6.94 -14.52 -6.64
CA LEU A 142 -5.75 -13.97 -7.29
C LEU A 142 -4.46 -14.43 -6.59
N PRO A 143 -3.36 -14.59 -7.35
CA PRO A 143 -2.04 -14.88 -6.78
C PRO A 143 -1.55 -13.73 -5.89
N LYS A 144 -0.78 -14.05 -4.86
CA LYS A 144 -0.27 -13.06 -3.90
C LYS A 144 0.80 -12.12 -4.47
N ASN A 145 1.39 -12.45 -5.60
CA ASN A 145 2.54 -11.76 -6.20
C ASN A 145 2.19 -10.93 -7.42
N CYS A 146 0.95 -10.51 -7.59
CA CYS A 146 0.53 -9.59 -8.63
C CYS A 146 0.02 -8.27 -8.04
N TYR A 147 0.00 -7.23 -8.85
CA TYR A 147 -0.58 -5.93 -8.52
C TYR A 147 -2.08 -5.94 -8.81
N GLU A 148 -2.88 -5.80 -7.78
CA GLU A 148 -4.34 -5.68 -7.89
C GLU A 148 -4.72 -4.21 -7.86
N SER A 149 -5.68 -3.81 -8.73
CA SER A 149 -6.16 -2.43 -8.80
C SER A 149 -7.67 -2.33 -8.91
N ALA A 150 -8.21 -1.22 -8.42
CA ALA A 150 -9.60 -0.84 -8.52
C ALA A 150 -9.74 0.54 -9.17
N TRP A 151 -10.75 0.72 -10.05
CA TRP A 151 -10.98 1.97 -10.78
C TRP A 151 -11.81 2.98 -9.98
N THR A 152 -12.75 2.49 -9.18
CA THR A 152 -13.69 3.30 -8.41
C THR A 152 -13.72 2.85 -6.95
N PRO A 153 -14.21 3.68 -6.03
CA PRO A 153 -14.45 3.25 -4.64
C PRO A 153 -15.38 2.05 -4.54
N LYS A 154 -16.36 1.95 -5.44
CA LYS A 154 -17.25 0.78 -5.51
C LYS A 154 -16.49 -0.48 -5.86
N ASP A 155 -15.65 -0.43 -6.88
CA ASP A 155 -14.81 -1.55 -7.31
C ASP A 155 -13.82 -1.96 -6.19
N LEU A 156 -13.27 -1.00 -5.44
CA LEU A 156 -12.44 -1.26 -4.27
C LEU A 156 -13.21 -2.07 -3.20
N VAL A 157 -14.42 -1.61 -2.85
CA VAL A 157 -15.26 -2.29 -1.85
C VAL A 157 -15.65 -3.69 -2.32
N GLU A 158 -16.07 -3.85 -3.57
CA GLU A 158 -16.44 -5.16 -4.14
C GLU A 158 -15.27 -6.17 -4.07
N ARG A 159 -14.03 -5.71 -4.32
CA ARG A 159 -12.82 -6.54 -4.21
C ARG A 159 -12.46 -6.90 -2.76
N LEU A 160 -12.64 -5.97 -1.83
CA LEU A 160 -12.42 -6.22 -0.40
C LEU A 160 -13.47 -7.19 0.16
N ASP A 161 -14.73 -7.01 -0.18
CA ASP A 161 -15.84 -7.87 0.24
C ASP A 161 -15.68 -9.30 -0.31
N ASP A 162 -15.18 -9.44 -1.54
CA ASP A 162 -14.87 -10.75 -2.13
C ASP A 162 -13.79 -11.52 -1.35
N GLN A 163 -12.88 -10.81 -0.68
CA GLN A 163 -11.90 -11.42 0.21
C GLN A 163 -12.48 -11.82 1.59
N LYS A 164 -13.70 -11.37 1.90
CA LYS A 164 -14.40 -11.64 3.18
C LYS A 164 -13.63 -11.17 4.41
N LEU A 165 -13.00 -10.02 4.31
CA LEU A 165 -12.21 -9.41 5.38
C LEU A 165 -13.03 -8.40 6.15
N ASP A 166 -12.72 -8.23 7.44
CA ASP A 166 -13.24 -7.16 8.26
C ASP A 166 -12.32 -5.94 8.19
N TYR A 167 -12.84 -4.82 7.69
CA TYR A 167 -12.09 -3.59 7.52
C TYR A 167 -12.92 -2.35 7.85
N PHE A 168 -12.23 -1.24 8.08
CA PHE A 168 -12.79 0.11 8.07
C PHE A 168 -12.37 0.83 6.80
N LEU A 169 -13.28 1.64 6.25
CA LEU A 169 -12.99 2.54 5.15
C LEU A 169 -13.15 3.97 5.64
N GLU A 170 -12.06 4.73 5.68
CA GLU A 170 -12.04 6.14 6.00
C GLU A 170 -12.00 6.97 4.71
N LEU A 171 -12.89 7.96 4.61
CA LEU A 171 -13.10 8.80 3.43
C LEU A 171 -12.30 10.10 3.53
#